data_cf2f48cc3b743657c5bbdc2e3812036d
#
_entry.id   cf2f48cc3b743657c5bbdc2e3812036d
#
_cell.length_a   1.000
_cell.length_b   1.000
_cell.length_c   1.000
_cell.angle_alpha   90.00
_cell.angle_beta   90.00
_cell.angle_gamma   90.00
#
_symmetry.space_group_name_H-M   'P 1'
#
loop_
_entity.id
_entity.type
_entity.pdbx_description
1 polymer ?
#
loop_
_entity_poly.entity_id
_entity_poly.type
_entity_poly.pdbx_seq_one_letter_code
_entity_poly.pdbx_strand_id
1 'polypeptide(L)'
;MSATPTIPLSIVIPVYNEELNLPTLFARLYPVLDALGRRYEIVFTNDGRADRSFALLQAQHAARPDVTRVIDFNSNYGQHMAIMAAFERVRGEVIVTLDADLQNPPEEIPKLLEKIAAGHDYVGGFRINRQDSLFRTCASRLINFVREKTTSIEMTDQGCMLRAYKREIVEAIVRSGAINTFIPALAYSFAGNPAEVGVKHEERHAGVSNYSFYSLIRLNFDLITGFSLAPLQYFTMFAGLSAAGSFLLVLILAYRRLFLGAEAEGIFTLFGILFFLLSVAMIGIGLIGEYVGRTYQVVRARQRYHVRETLETKSEGSQ
;
A
#
# COMPACT_ATOMS: atom_id res chain seq x y z
N MET A 1 23.40 -24.54 16.17
CA MET A 1 22.25 -23.65 15.97
C MET A 1 21.03 -24.54 15.73
N SER A 2 20.19 -24.74 16.75
CA SER A 2 18.97 -25.55 16.63
C SER A 2 17.99 -24.77 15.75
N ALA A 3 17.63 -25.32 14.59
CA ALA A 3 16.63 -24.71 13.70
C ALA A 3 15.30 -24.64 14.46
N THR A 4 14.82 -23.46 14.75
CA THR A 4 13.45 -23.25 15.24
C THR A 4 12.52 -23.94 14.24
N PRO A 5 11.57 -24.79 14.69
CA PRO A 5 10.73 -25.53 13.77
C PRO A 5 9.94 -24.54 12.90
N THR A 6 10.22 -24.52 11.60
CA THR A 6 9.56 -23.64 10.64
C THR A 6 8.07 -23.93 10.63
N ILE A 7 7.26 -22.90 10.84
CA ILE A 7 5.81 -22.94 10.66
C ILE A 7 5.54 -22.76 9.17
N PRO A 8 4.83 -23.67 8.49
CA PRO A 8 4.65 -23.53 7.03
C PRO A 8 3.84 -22.31 6.60
N LEU A 9 2.92 -21.81 7.46
CA LEU A 9 1.96 -20.78 7.10
C LEU A 9 1.72 -19.77 8.24
N SER A 10 1.79 -18.47 7.93
CA SER A 10 1.34 -17.39 8.81
C SER A 10 0.21 -16.62 8.16
N ILE A 11 -0.86 -16.39 8.90
CA ILE A 11 -1.97 -15.51 8.50
C ILE A 11 -1.83 -14.20 9.27
N VAL A 12 -1.83 -13.07 8.57
CA VAL A 12 -1.71 -11.72 9.13
C VAL A 12 -3.02 -10.98 8.95
N ILE A 13 -3.60 -10.53 10.06
CA ILE A 13 -4.92 -9.89 10.09
C ILE A 13 -4.82 -8.58 10.89
N PRO A 14 -4.81 -7.41 10.23
CA PRO A 14 -4.98 -6.14 10.90
C PRO A 14 -6.43 -5.98 11.38
N VAL A 15 -6.60 -5.48 12.61
CA VAL A 15 -7.90 -5.31 13.25
C VAL A 15 -8.05 -3.90 13.77
N TYR A 16 -9.12 -3.19 13.38
CA TYR A 16 -9.47 -1.88 13.91
C TYR A 16 -10.98 -1.69 13.91
N ASN A 17 -11.60 -1.67 15.11
CA ASN A 17 -13.06 -1.53 15.29
C ASN A 17 -13.86 -2.63 14.54
N GLU A 18 -13.51 -3.87 14.78
CA GLU A 18 -14.09 -5.05 14.11
C GLU A 18 -14.82 -5.98 15.09
N GLU A 19 -15.28 -5.46 16.25
CA GLU A 19 -15.96 -6.27 17.27
C GLU A 19 -17.15 -7.07 16.75
N LEU A 20 -17.85 -6.56 15.72
CA LEU A 20 -19.01 -7.22 15.11
C LEU A 20 -18.61 -8.32 14.11
N ASN A 21 -17.44 -8.20 13.48
CA ASN A 21 -16.99 -9.12 12.43
C ASN A 21 -16.12 -10.26 12.97
N LEU A 22 -15.36 -10.01 14.05
CA LEU A 22 -14.42 -10.99 14.61
C LEU A 22 -15.03 -12.35 14.95
N PRO A 23 -16.22 -12.46 15.60
CA PRO A 23 -16.80 -13.76 15.89
C PRO A 23 -17.07 -14.60 14.64
N THR A 24 -17.60 -13.96 13.58
CA THR A 24 -17.86 -14.61 12.29
C THR A 24 -16.55 -14.97 11.59
N LEU A 25 -15.55 -14.08 11.65
CA LEU A 25 -14.22 -14.36 11.10
C LEU A 25 -13.59 -15.59 11.77
N PHE A 26 -13.64 -15.70 13.09
CA PHE A 26 -13.11 -16.87 13.79
C PHE A 26 -13.83 -18.16 13.37
N ALA A 27 -15.16 -18.11 13.30
CA ALA A 27 -15.97 -19.26 12.91
C ALA A 27 -15.69 -19.77 11.48
N ARG A 28 -15.26 -18.89 10.57
CA ARG A 28 -14.93 -19.25 9.17
C ARG A 28 -13.45 -19.57 8.99
N LEU A 29 -12.55 -18.80 9.59
CA LEU A 29 -11.10 -18.86 9.34
C LEU A 29 -10.47 -20.15 9.90
N TYR A 30 -10.75 -20.48 11.18
CA TYR A 30 -10.11 -21.65 11.80
C TYR A 30 -10.44 -22.96 11.11
N PRO A 31 -11.72 -23.27 10.76
CA PRO A 31 -12.03 -24.50 10.02
C PRO A 31 -11.31 -24.59 8.67
N VAL A 32 -11.18 -23.49 7.94
CA VAL A 32 -10.45 -23.45 6.66
C VAL A 32 -8.98 -23.79 6.87
N LEU A 33 -8.33 -23.20 7.87
CA LEU A 33 -6.92 -23.43 8.15
C LEU A 33 -6.67 -24.84 8.72
N ASP A 34 -7.52 -25.32 9.61
CA ASP A 34 -7.44 -26.68 10.17
C ASP A 34 -7.58 -27.74 9.06
N ALA A 35 -8.46 -27.50 8.06
CA ALA A 35 -8.64 -28.38 6.91
C ALA A 35 -7.42 -28.45 5.98
N LEU A 36 -6.48 -27.50 6.03
CA LEU A 36 -5.24 -27.57 5.25
C LEU A 36 -4.27 -28.67 5.69
N GLY A 37 -4.47 -29.25 6.89
CA GLY A 37 -3.66 -30.34 7.42
C GLY A 37 -2.18 -29.98 7.66
N ARG A 38 -1.84 -28.71 7.78
CA ARG A 38 -0.48 -28.19 8.04
C ARG A 38 -0.46 -27.26 9.24
N ARG A 39 0.70 -27.15 9.89
CA ARG A 39 0.86 -26.20 11.00
C ARG A 39 0.76 -24.77 10.48
N TYR A 40 0.10 -23.91 11.24
CA TYR A 40 -0.06 -22.50 10.94
C TYR A 40 0.00 -21.64 12.21
N GLU A 41 0.16 -20.36 12.03
CA GLU A 41 -0.10 -19.34 13.04
C GLU A 41 -0.98 -18.24 12.46
N ILE A 42 -1.74 -17.57 13.32
CA ILE A 42 -2.51 -16.38 13.00
C ILE A 42 -1.97 -15.24 13.87
N VAL A 43 -1.54 -14.17 13.24
CA VAL A 43 -1.08 -12.96 13.92
C VAL A 43 -2.09 -11.85 13.69
N PHE A 44 -2.90 -11.59 14.71
CA PHE A 44 -3.78 -10.43 14.74
C PHE A 44 -3.02 -9.22 15.25
N THR A 45 -3.16 -8.08 14.58
CA THR A 45 -2.64 -6.80 15.07
C THR A 45 -3.79 -5.84 15.34
N ASN A 46 -4.06 -5.59 16.62
CA ASN A 46 -5.07 -4.63 17.04
C ASN A 46 -4.53 -3.22 16.96
N ASP A 47 -5.06 -2.42 16.04
CA ASP A 47 -4.61 -1.07 15.73
C ASP A 47 -5.36 0.00 16.57
N GLY A 48 -5.32 -0.17 17.88
CA GLY A 48 -5.96 0.70 18.85
C GLY A 48 -7.21 0.09 19.50
N ARG A 49 -7.61 0.65 20.65
CA ARG A 49 -8.70 0.14 21.52
C ARG A 49 -9.88 1.10 21.52
N ALA A 50 -10.63 1.20 20.43
CA ALA A 50 -11.83 2.04 20.38
C ALA A 50 -13.12 1.27 20.69
N ASP A 51 -13.08 -0.09 20.54
CA ASP A 51 -14.18 -1.00 20.80
C ASP A 51 -13.72 -2.25 21.58
N ARG A 52 -14.52 -3.33 21.59
CA ARG A 52 -14.20 -4.58 22.27
C ARG A 52 -13.38 -5.57 21.45
N SER A 53 -12.85 -5.17 20.29
CA SER A 53 -12.04 -6.04 19.42
C SER A 53 -10.89 -6.69 20.17
N PHE A 54 -10.14 -5.92 20.97
CA PHE A 54 -9.02 -6.48 21.73
C PHE A 54 -9.46 -7.54 22.74
N ALA A 55 -10.57 -7.34 23.45
CA ALA A 55 -11.09 -8.33 24.42
C ALA A 55 -11.49 -9.65 23.72
N LEU A 56 -12.06 -9.58 22.50
CA LEU A 56 -12.37 -10.74 21.69
C LEU A 56 -11.10 -11.47 21.23
N LEU A 57 -10.06 -10.74 20.84
CA LEU A 57 -8.76 -11.31 20.46
C LEU A 57 -8.08 -11.99 21.65
N GLN A 58 -8.15 -11.40 22.86
CA GLN A 58 -7.64 -12.03 24.08
C GLN A 58 -8.37 -13.35 24.40
N ALA A 59 -9.69 -13.35 24.30
CA ALA A 59 -10.49 -14.57 24.51
C ALA A 59 -10.15 -15.63 23.46
N GLN A 60 -9.95 -15.24 22.20
CA GLN A 60 -9.58 -16.17 21.13
C GLN A 60 -8.17 -16.72 21.30
N HIS A 61 -7.21 -15.88 21.76
CA HIS A 61 -5.88 -16.35 22.11
C HIS A 61 -5.92 -17.37 23.27
N ALA A 62 -6.73 -17.10 24.28
CA ALA A 62 -6.90 -18.04 25.41
C ALA A 62 -7.53 -19.38 24.98
N ALA A 63 -8.44 -19.35 23.99
CA ALA A 63 -9.07 -20.56 23.45
C ALA A 63 -8.15 -21.37 22.52
N ARG A 64 -7.28 -20.71 21.74
CA ARG A 64 -6.36 -21.33 20.76
C ARG A 64 -4.94 -20.74 20.89
N PRO A 65 -4.26 -20.93 22.05
CA PRO A 65 -2.96 -20.31 22.32
C PRO A 65 -1.82 -20.90 21.48
N ASP A 66 -2.03 -22.08 20.92
CA ASP A 66 -1.09 -22.82 20.06
C ASP A 66 -0.87 -22.15 18.69
N VAL A 67 -1.92 -21.52 18.15
CA VAL A 67 -1.91 -20.93 16.79
C VAL A 67 -2.21 -19.44 16.75
N THR A 68 -2.81 -18.87 17.79
CA THR A 68 -3.24 -17.47 17.81
C THR A 68 -2.24 -16.58 18.54
N ARG A 69 -1.79 -15.53 17.88
CA ARG A 69 -0.92 -14.49 18.45
C ARG A 69 -1.58 -13.14 18.26
N VAL A 70 -1.44 -12.25 19.25
CA VAL A 70 -2.03 -10.90 19.20
C VAL A 70 -0.97 -9.87 19.50
N ILE A 71 -0.89 -8.86 18.65
CA ILE A 71 -0.10 -7.64 18.84
C ILE A 71 -1.08 -6.51 19.12
N ASP A 72 -0.93 -5.81 20.23
CA ASP A 72 -1.80 -4.69 20.58
C ASP A 72 -1.04 -3.37 20.54
N PHE A 73 -1.53 -2.42 19.76
CA PHE A 73 -0.99 -1.08 19.67
C PHE A 73 -1.56 -0.16 20.75
N ASN A 74 -0.77 0.83 21.18
CA ASN A 74 -1.23 1.83 22.13
C ASN A 74 -2.16 2.89 21.51
N SER A 75 -2.18 3.00 20.18
CA SER A 75 -2.96 3.97 19.41
C SER A 75 -3.20 3.45 18.00
N ASN A 76 -4.03 4.12 17.21
CA ASN A 76 -4.20 3.82 15.79
C ASN A 76 -3.03 4.37 14.96
N TYR A 77 -2.36 3.47 14.23
CA TYR A 77 -1.25 3.78 13.31
C TYR A 77 -1.57 3.47 11.85
N GLY A 78 -2.74 2.88 11.59
CA GLY A 78 -3.22 2.51 10.28
C GLY A 78 -2.88 1.08 9.87
N GLN A 79 -3.70 0.55 8.97
CA GLN A 79 -3.68 -0.85 8.51
C GLN A 79 -2.29 -1.32 8.07
N HIS A 80 -1.55 -0.48 7.31
CA HIS A 80 -0.23 -0.87 6.81
C HIS A 80 0.79 -1.04 7.94
N MET A 81 0.71 -0.23 9.00
CA MET A 81 1.57 -0.37 10.16
C MET A 81 1.23 -1.61 10.97
N ALA A 82 -0.06 -1.95 11.07
CA ALA A 82 -0.52 -3.19 11.69
C ALA A 82 0.02 -4.43 10.95
N ILE A 83 -0.02 -4.43 9.62
CA ILE A 83 0.55 -5.52 8.81
C ILE A 83 2.09 -5.56 8.97
N MET A 84 2.78 -4.41 8.94
CA MET A 84 4.25 -4.37 9.13
C MET A 84 4.66 -4.93 10.48
N ALA A 85 3.95 -4.62 11.56
CA ALA A 85 4.22 -5.15 12.89
C ALA A 85 4.09 -6.67 12.96
N ALA A 86 3.12 -7.23 12.24
CA ALA A 86 2.98 -8.66 12.09
C ALA A 86 4.11 -9.26 11.23
N PHE A 87 4.46 -8.63 10.09
CA PHE A 87 5.53 -9.08 9.19
C PHE A 87 6.90 -9.20 9.91
N GLU A 88 7.20 -8.30 10.84
CA GLU A 88 8.40 -8.37 11.67
C GLU A 88 8.43 -9.56 12.64
N ARG A 89 7.27 -10.21 12.88
CA ARG A 89 7.08 -11.24 13.91
C ARG A 89 6.56 -12.57 13.41
N VAL A 90 6.16 -12.68 12.14
CA VAL A 90 5.70 -13.94 11.53
C VAL A 90 6.82 -14.97 11.46
N ARG A 91 6.47 -16.24 11.58
CA ARG A 91 7.38 -17.38 11.59
C ARG A 91 7.19 -18.29 10.36
N GLY A 92 6.12 -18.09 9.58
CA GLY A 92 5.74 -18.93 8.42
C GLY A 92 6.69 -18.79 7.23
N GLU A 93 6.78 -19.83 6.42
CA GLU A 93 7.47 -19.80 5.12
C GLU A 93 6.62 -19.09 4.06
N VAL A 94 5.31 -19.24 4.18
CA VAL A 94 4.31 -18.53 3.39
C VAL A 94 3.49 -17.64 4.32
N ILE A 95 3.32 -16.40 3.93
CA ILE A 95 2.55 -15.42 4.69
C ILE A 95 1.33 -15.01 3.87
N VAL A 96 0.14 -15.01 4.49
CA VAL A 96 -1.10 -14.54 3.86
C VAL A 96 -1.65 -13.37 4.64
N THR A 97 -1.94 -12.26 3.98
CA THR A 97 -2.70 -11.14 4.57
C THR A 97 -4.17 -11.28 4.28
N LEU A 98 -5.02 -10.94 5.24
CA LEU A 98 -6.48 -11.00 5.16
C LEU A 98 -7.07 -9.86 5.98
N ASP A 99 -8.10 -9.17 5.45
CA ASP A 99 -8.85 -8.16 6.21
C ASP A 99 -9.85 -8.83 7.17
N ALA A 100 -10.09 -8.17 8.32
CA ALA A 100 -11.01 -8.68 9.34
C ALA A 100 -12.50 -8.48 9.00
N ASP A 101 -12.83 -7.69 7.97
CA ASP A 101 -14.19 -7.26 7.61
C ASP A 101 -14.99 -8.29 6.79
N LEU A 102 -14.40 -9.45 6.50
CA LEU A 102 -14.98 -10.57 5.75
C LEU A 102 -15.33 -10.25 4.28
N GLN A 103 -14.92 -9.09 3.74
CA GLN A 103 -15.10 -8.80 2.31
C GLN A 103 -14.34 -9.79 1.42
N ASN A 104 -13.22 -10.30 1.90
CA ASN A 104 -12.47 -11.37 1.26
C ASN A 104 -12.64 -12.65 2.10
N PRO A 105 -13.39 -13.65 1.62
CA PRO A 105 -13.65 -14.87 2.36
C PRO A 105 -12.38 -15.66 2.68
N PRO A 106 -12.19 -16.16 3.92
CA PRO A 106 -11.06 -17.03 4.26
C PRO A 106 -10.96 -18.29 3.40
N GLU A 107 -12.07 -18.75 2.84
CA GLU A 107 -12.20 -19.89 1.95
C GLU A 107 -11.46 -19.73 0.63
N GLU A 108 -11.04 -18.51 0.29
CA GLU A 108 -10.24 -18.22 -0.89
C GLU A 108 -8.73 -18.40 -0.64
N ILE A 109 -8.27 -18.55 0.62
CA ILE A 109 -6.86 -18.75 0.98
C ILE A 109 -6.22 -19.92 0.22
N PRO A 110 -6.86 -21.12 0.10
CA PRO A 110 -6.26 -22.24 -0.62
C PRO A 110 -5.86 -21.92 -2.05
N LYS A 111 -6.62 -21.10 -2.77
CA LYS A 111 -6.31 -20.70 -4.16
C LYS A 111 -4.99 -19.94 -4.28
N LEU A 112 -4.69 -19.06 -3.29
CA LEU A 112 -3.43 -18.33 -3.26
C LEU A 112 -2.27 -19.29 -2.95
N LEU A 113 -2.47 -20.22 -2.00
CA LEU A 113 -1.47 -21.22 -1.63
C LEU A 113 -1.12 -22.16 -2.78
N GLU A 114 -2.09 -22.53 -3.62
CA GLU A 114 -1.85 -23.30 -4.86
C GLU A 114 -0.91 -22.57 -5.82
N LYS A 115 -1.08 -21.26 -6.00
CA LYS A 115 -0.18 -20.44 -6.84
C LYS A 115 1.22 -20.32 -6.24
N ILE A 116 1.33 -20.16 -4.93
CA ILE A 116 2.65 -20.19 -4.24
C ILE A 116 3.32 -21.56 -4.43
N ALA A 117 2.56 -22.65 -4.31
CA ALA A 117 3.07 -24.01 -4.54
C ALA A 117 3.48 -24.24 -6.01
N ALA A 118 2.85 -23.56 -6.97
CA ALA A 118 3.23 -23.57 -8.38
C ALA A 118 4.53 -22.78 -8.69
N GLY A 119 5.16 -22.17 -7.68
CA GLY A 119 6.47 -21.50 -7.79
C GLY A 119 6.43 -19.98 -7.77
N HIS A 120 5.24 -19.36 -7.71
CA HIS A 120 5.14 -17.93 -7.56
C HIS A 120 5.63 -17.48 -6.17
N ASP A 121 6.21 -16.28 -6.08
CA ASP A 121 6.77 -15.71 -4.84
C ASP A 121 5.83 -14.67 -4.20
N TYR A 122 4.93 -14.10 -4.99
CA TYR A 122 3.88 -13.19 -4.59
C TYR A 122 2.60 -13.49 -5.36
N VAL A 123 1.47 -13.53 -4.67
CA VAL A 123 0.15 -13.75 -5.29
C VAL A 123 -0.84 -12.72 -4.78
N GLY A 124 -1.32 -11.86 -5.68
CA GLY A 124 -2.37 -10.90 -5.40
C GLY A 124 -3.76 -11.46 -5.67
N GLY A 125 -4.71 -11.26 -4.76
CA GLY A 125 -6.13 -11.45 -5.07
C GLY A 125 -6.68 -10.28 -5.88
N PHE A 126 -7.53 -10.55 -6.86
CA PHE A 126 -8.37 -9.53 -7.49
C PHE A 126 -9.84 -9.92 -7.40
N ARG A 127 -10.70 -8.95 -7.15
CA ARG A 127 -12.13 -9.17 -6.94
C ARG A 127 -12.84 -9.50 -8.25
N ILE A 128 -13.48 -10.67 -8.31
CA ILE A 128 -14.34 -11.07 -9.44
C ILE A 128 -15.65 -10.29 -9.32
N ASN A 129 -16.19 -9.77 -10.41
CA ASN A 129 -17.47 -9.05 -10.52
C ASN A 129 -17.55 -7.67 -9.84
N ARG A 130 -16.48 -6.88 -9.89
CA ARG A 130 -16.52 -5.50 -9.43
C ARG A 130 -17.46 -4.66 -10.30
N GLN A 131 -18.58 -4.18 -9.74
CA GLN A 131 -19.51 -3.25 -10.39
C GLN A 131 -19.04 -1.80 -10.15
N ASP A 132 -18.25 -1.25 -11.05
CA ASP A 132 -17.87 0.18 -11.00
C ASP A 132 -18.73 1.01 -11.97
N SER A 133 -19.07 2.26 -11.60
CA SER A 133 -19.71 3.19 -12.52
C SER A 133 -18.79 3.55 -13.69
N LEU A 134 -19.35 3.80 -14.87
CA LEU A 134 -18.59 4.13 -16.11
C LEU A 134 -17.58 5.28 -15.91
N PHE A 135 -17.96 6.33 -15.17
CA PHE A 135 -17.08 7.46 -14.88
C PHE A 135 -15.87 7.05 -14.02
N ARG A 136 -16.09 6.21 -12.99
CA ARG A 136 -15.05 5.65 -12.15
C ARG A 136 -14.09 4.76 -12.94
N THR A 137 -14.62 4.00 -13.90
CA THR A 137 -13.83 3.10 -14.76
C THR A 137 -12.89 3.89 -15.68
N CYS A 138 -13.35 4.99 -16.30
CA CYS A 138 -12.49 5.81 -17.18
C CYS A 138 -11.41 6.53 -16.39
N ALA A 139 -11.75 7.15 -15.26
CA ALA A 139 -10.77 7.82 -14.40
C ALA A 139 -9.73 6.81 -13.85
N SER A 140 -10.17 5.64 -13.40
CA SER A 140 -9.29 4.57 -12.93
C SER A 140 -8.37 4.05 -14.03
N ARG A 141 -8.84 3.90 -15.27
CA ARG A 141 -8.00 3.44 -16.40
C ARG A 141 -6.87 4.42 -16.71
N LEU A 142 -7.16 5.72 -16.75
CA LEU A 142 -6.13 6.75 -16.98
C LEU A 142 -5.08 6.75 -15.86
N ILE A 143 -5.53 6.73 -14.62
CA ILE A 143 -4.66 6.72 -13.45
C ILE A 143 -3.82 5.43 -13.42
N ASN A 144 -4.41 4.28 -13.69
CA ASN A 144 -3.71 3.00 -13.77
C ASN A 144 -2.66 3.01 -14.88
N PHE A 145 -3.01 3.50 -16.07
CA PHE A 145 -2.06 3.62 -17.19
C PHE A 145 -0.85 4.50 -16.85
N VAL A 146 -1.08 5.68 -16.23
CA VAL A 146 0.02 6.55 -15.79
C VAL A 146 0.89 5.85 -14.76
N ARG A 147 0.29 5.20 -13.78
CA ARG A 147 1.00 4.46 -12.75
C ARG A 147 1.83 3.31 -13.33
N GLU A 148 1.23 2.42 -14.14
CA GLU A 148 1.92 1.28 -14.76
C GLU A 148 3.13 1.75 -15.55
N LYS A 149 2.98 2.86 -16.30
CA LYS A 149 4.06 3.41 -17.10
C LYS A 149 5.16 4.10 -16.27
N THR A 150 4.83 4.58 -15.07
CA THR A 150 5.78 5.32 -14.19
C THR A 150 6.40 4.46 -13.10
N THR A 151 5.71 3.37 -12.66
CA THR A 151 6.17 2.56 -11.52
C THR A 151 6.48 1.11 -11.87
N SER A 152 6.18 0.65 -13.08
CA SER A 152 6.30 -0.76 -13.52
C SER A 152 5.50 -1.74 -12.63
N ILE A 153 4.48 -1.25 -11.91
CA ILE A 153 3.63 -2.04 -11.02
C ILE A 153 2.32 -2.37 -11.75
N GLU A 154 2.21 -3.60 -12.22
CA GLU A 154 1.01 -4.12 -12.91
C GLU A 154 0.17 -4.92 -11.92
N MET A 155 -0.85 -4.30 -11.33
CA MET A 155 -1.80 -4.96 -10.44
C MET A 155 -3.22 -4.66 -10.88
N THR A 156 -4.04 -5.71 -11.05
CA THR A 156 -5.44 -5.61 -11.45
C THR A 156 -6.29 -4.96 -10.36
N ASP A 157 -6.11 -5.36 -9.10
CA ASP A 157 -6.86 -4.83 -7.97
C ASP A 157 -5.94 -4.47 -6.79
N GLN A 158 -5.74 -3.18 -6.59
CA GLN A 158 -4.92 -2.67 -5.47
C GLN A 158 -5.63 -2.73 -4.13
N GLY A 159 -6.96 -2.66 -4.13
CA GLY A 159 -7.76 -2.60 -2.92
C GLY A 159 -7.99 -3.97 -2.27
N CYS A 160 -7.67 -5.07 -2.95
CA CYS A 160 -7.78 -6.39 -2.36
C CYS A 160 -6.57 -6.67 -1.47
N MET A 161 -6.79 -6.90 -0.19
CA MET A 161 -5.73 -7.20 0.77
C MET A 161 -5.53 -8.69 1.02
N LEU A 162 -6.33 -9.57 0.40
CA LEU A 162 -6.10 -11.00 0.41
C LEU A 162 -4.94 -11.32 -0.54
N ARG A 163 -3.75 -11.56 0.02
CA ARG A 163 -2.51 -11.74 -0.71
C ARG A 163 -1.63 -12.79 -0.03
N ALA A 164 -0.85 -13.51 -0.83
CA ALA A 164 0.13 -14.46 -0.31
C ALA A 164 1.55 -14.06 -0.73
N TYR A 165 2.50 -14.28 0.15
CA TYR A 165 3.90 -13.90 0.00
C TYR A 165 4.79 -15.06 0.44
N LYS A 166 5.87 -15.33 -0.26
CA LYS A 166 6.97 -16.10 0.32
C LYS A 166 7.70 -15.28 1.38
N ARG A 167 8.32 -15.95 2.34
CA ARG A 167 9.09 -15.30 3.43
C ARG A 167 10.10 -14.29 2.92
N GLU A 168 10.83 -14.61 1.85
CA GLU A 168 11.86 -13.75 1.26
C GLU A 168 11.32 -12.37 0.86
N ILE A 169 10.08 -12.31 0.34
CA ILE A 169 9.41 -11.05 -0.02
C ILE A 169 9.08 -10.24 1.24
N VAL A 170 8.53 -10.89 2.27
CA VAL A 170 8.21 -10.23 3.54
C VAL A 170 9.47 -9.69 4.22
N GLU A 171 10.56 -10.46 4.23
CA GLU A 171 11.84 -10.01 4.76
C GLU A 171 12.43 -8.84 3.96
N ALA A 172 12.28 -8.83 2.63
CA ALA A 172 12.70 -7.71 1.80
C ALA A 172 11.89 -6.44 2.13
N ILE A 173 10.55 -6.58 2.32
CA ILE A 173 9.67 -5.49 2.74
C ILE A 173 10.12 -4.92 4.10
N VAL A 174 10.34 -5.78 5.10
CA VAL A 174 10.76 -5.35 6.44
C VAL A 174 12.12 -4.65 6.38
N ARG A 175 13.09 -5.22 5.67
CA ARG A 175 14.45 -4.65 5.52
C ARG A 175 14.49 -3.35 4.74
N SER A 176 13.54 -3.11 3.83
CA SER A 176 13.50 -1.89 3.00
C SER A 176 13.39 -0.60 3.82
N GLY A 177 12.91 -0.69 5.06
CA GLY A 177 12.75 0.48 5.92
C GLY A 177 11.63 1.44 5.48
N ALA A 178 10.85 1.10 4.45
CA ALA A 178 9.83 1.97 3.86
C ALA A 178 8.78 2.40 4.91
N ILE A 179 8.60 3.73 5.08
CA ILE A 179 7.79 4.29 6.17
C ILE A 179 6.32 4.50 5.76
N ASN A 180 6.07 4.91 4.55
CA ASN A 180 4.71 5.22 4.04
C ASN A 180 4.42 4.41 2.78
N THR A 181 4.61 3.11 2.84
CA THR A 181 4.57 2.31 1.64
C THR A 181 3.31 1.48 1.59
N PHE A 182 2.63 1.56 0.48
CA PHE A 182 1.54 0.67 0.16
C PHE A 182 2.10 -0.76 -0.01
N ILE A 183 1.93 -1.61 1.00
CA ILE A 183 2.54 -2.95 1.08
C ILE A 183 2.35 -3.77 -0.20
N PRO A 184 1.17 -3.81 -0.85
CA PRO A 184 0.99 -4.55 -2.09
C PRO A 184 1.94 -4.14 -3.23
N ALA A 185 2.14 -2.82 -3.39
CA ALA A 185 3.05 -2.30 -4.42
C ALA A 185 4.51 -2.60 -4.10
N LEU A 186 4.88 -2.49 -2.82
CA LEU A 186 6.23 -2.83 -2.37
C LEU A 186 6.53 -4.31 -2.56
N ALA A 187 5.58 -5.18 -2.21
CA ALA A 187 5.70 -6.62 -2.43
C ALA A 187 5.89 -6.95 -3.91
N TYR A 188 5.06 -6.34 -4.77
CA TYR A 188 5.17 -6.52 -6.22
C TYR A 188 6.54 -6.10 -6.76
N SER A 189 7.11 -5.00 -6.24
CA SER A 189 8.44 -4.52 -6.68
C SER A 189 9.59 -5.44 -6.28
N PHE A 190 9.44 -6.26 -5.23
CA PHE A 190 10.43 -7.25 -4.81
C PHE A 190 10.17 -8.64 -5.41
N ALA A 191 9.00 -8.87 -5.98
CA ALA A 191 8.65 -10.17 -6.54
C ALA A 191 9.39 -10.44 -7.85
N GLY A 192 9.99 -11.61 -7.95
CA GLY A 192 10.62 -12.08 -9.19
C GLY A 192 9.65 -12.86 -10.11
N ASN A 193 8.60 -13.45 -9.52
CA ASN A 193 7.57 -14.21 -10.24
C ASN A 193 6.18 -13.95 -9.65
N PRO A 194 5.64 -12.71 -9.79
CA PRO A 194 4.33 -12.38 -9.27
C PRO A 194 3.20 -13.05 -10.05
N ALA A 195 2.07 -13.30 -9.37
CA ALA A 195 0.84 -13.78 -9.97
C ALA A 195 -0.39 -13.11 -9.36
N GLU A 196 -1.51 -13.24 -10.05
CA GLU A 196 -2.81 -12.82 -9.55
C GLU A 196 -3.83 -13.95 -9.63
N VAL A 197 -4.80 -13.97 -8.72
CA VAL A 197 -5.88 -14.95 -8.71
C VAL A 197 -7.21 -14.27 -8.41
N GLY A 198 -8.25 -14.66 -9.15
CA GLY A 198 -9.60 -14.18 -8.93
C GLY A 198 -10.18 -14.73 -7.65
N VAL A 199 -10.57 -13.84 -6.73
CA VAL A 199 -11.17 -14.17 -5.44
C VAL A 199 -12.60 -13.64 -5.37
N LYS A 200 -13.46 -14.35 -4.65
CA LYS A 200 -14.81 -13.89 -4.35
C LYS A 200 -14.73 -12.65 -3.48
N HIS A 201 -15.71 -11.76 -3.64
CA HIS A 201 -15.86 -10.58 -2.82
C HIS A 201 -17.29 -10.56 -2.27
N GLU A 202 -17.40 -10.53 -0.95
CA GLU A 202 -18.67 -10.44 -0.24
C GLU A 202 -18.94 -8.97 0.15
N GLU A 203 -20.21 -8.62 0.32
CA GLU A 203 -20.56 -7.32 0.88
C GLU A 203 -20.11 -7.25 2.34
N ARG A 204 -19.70 -6.09 2.79
CA ARG A 204 -19.27 -5.87 4.17
C ARG A 204 -20.41 -6.20 5.14
N HIS A 205 -20.19 -7.12 6.07
CA HIS A 205 -21.23 -7.54 7.04
C HIS A 205 -21.62 -6.40 7.98
N ALA A 206 -20.71 -5.50 8.35
CA ALA A 206 -20.98 -4.35 9.21
C ALA A 206 -19.97 -3.21 8.94
N GLY A 207 -20.41 -1.95 9.09
CA GLY A 207 -19.58 -0.76 8.98
C GLY A 207 -19.80 0.06 7.70
N VAL A 208 -19.36 1.32 7.70
CA VAL A 208 -19.47 2.27 6.58
C VAL A 208 -18.12 2.42 5.90
N SER A 209 -18.10 2.35 4.55
CA SER A 209 -16.89 2.60 3.76
C SER A 209 -16.56 4.10 3.76
N ASN A 210 -15.39 4.47 4.27
CA ASN A 210 -14.91 5.86 4.37
C ASN A 210 -14.07 6.33 3.16
N TYR A 211 -14.04 5.58 2.04
CA TYR A 211 -13.22 5.97 0.88
C TYR A 211 -13.93 7.02 0.02
N SER A 212 -13.50 8.28 0.13
CA SER A 212 -13.93 9.36 -0.75
C SER A 212 -13.13 9.34 -2.08
N PHE A 213 -13.67 9.96 -3.13
CA PHE A 213 -12.96 10.13 -4.42
C PHE A 213 -11.60 10.84 -4.25
N TYR A 214 -11.53 11.81 -3.34
CA TYR A 214 -10.31 12.52 -2.99
C TYR A 214 -9.23 11.58 -2.41
N SER A 215 -9.63 10.61 -1.56
CA SER A 215 -8.67 9.65 -1.00
C SER A 215 -8.08 8.71 -2.04
N LEU A 216 -8.84 8.39 -3.09
CA LEU A 216 -8.32 7.58 -4.22
C LEU A 216 -7.30 8.35 -5.07
N ILE A 217 -7.55 9.64 -5.36
CA ILE A 217 -6.58 10.50 -6.06
C ILE A 217 -5.30 10.62 -5.24
N ARG A 218 -5.43 10.91 -3.96
CA ARG A 218 -4.29 11.04 -3.05
C ARG A 218 -3.47 9.74 -2.99
N LEU A 219 -4.13 8.59 -2.84
CA LEU A 219 -3.45 7.29 -2.81
C LEU A 219 -2.63 7.06 -4.09
N ASN A 220 -3.21 7.35 -5.27
CA ASN A 220 -2.47 7.19 -6.53
C ASN A 220 -1.32 8.18 -6.67
N PHE A 221 -1.49 9.43 -6.24
CA PHE A 221 -0.40 10.41 -6.20
C PHE A 221 0.72 9.95 -5.27
N ASP A 222 0.38 9.44 -4.09
CA ASP A 222 1.32 8.87 -3.12
C ASP A 222 2.07 7.66 -3.69
N LEU A 223 1.39 6.79 -4.44
CA LEU A 223 2.03 5.67 -5.11
C LEU A 223 3.01 6.13 -6.19
N ILE A 224 2.59 7.03 -7.09
CA ILE A 224 3.43 7.50 -8.19
C ILE A 224 4.68 8.21 -7.64
N THR A 225 4.52 9.13 -6.70
CA THR A 225 5.64 9.90 -6.13
C THR A 225 6.46 9.10 -5.12
N GLY A 226 5.90 8.04 -4.54
CA GLY A 226 6.60 7.12 -3.63
C GLY A 226 7.51 6.12 -4.33
N PHE A 227 7.15 5.68 -5.54
CA PHE A 227 7.86 4.64 -6.28
C PHE A 227 8.60 5.13 -7.52
N SER A 228 8.41 6.39 -7.93
CA SER A 228 8.98 6.90 -9.18
C SER A 228 9.41 8.36 -9.06
N LEU A 229 10.54 8.70 -9.69
CA LEU A 229 10.96 10.07 -9.93
C LEU A 229 10.42 10.63 -11.26
N ALA A 230 9.66 9.84 -12.02
CA ALA A 230 9.14 10.24 -13.32
C ALA A 230 8.37 11.56 -13.32
N PRO A 231 7.50 11.87 -12.33
CA PRO A 231 6.82 13.17 -12.28
C PRO A 231 7.81 14.35 -12.24
N LEU A 232 8.89 14.23 -11.46
CA LEU A 232 9.92 15.25 -11.36
C LEU A 232 10.72 15.37 -12.67
N GLN A 233 11.05 14.25 -13.31
CA GLN A 233 11.75 14.20 -14.59
C GLN A 233 10.91 14.82 -15.71
N TYR A 234 9.64 14.45 -15.84
CA TYR A 234 8.73 15.05 -16.83
C TYR A 234 8.55 16.56 -16.61
N PHE A 235 8.42 16.96 -15.34
CA PHE A 235 8.37 18.38 -15.00
C PHE A 235 9.65 19.12 -15.42
N THR A 236 10.83 18.55 -15.16
CA THR A 236 12.12 19.12 -15.53
C THR A 236 12.24 19.25 -17.06
N MET A 237 11.82 18.23 -17.82
CA MET A 237 11.79 18.29 -19.29
C MET A 237 10.84 19.37 -19.79
N PHE A 238 9.64 19.48 -19.24
CA PHE A 238 8.66 20.50 -19.58
C PHE A 238 9.21 21.91 -19.26
N ALA A 239 9.80 22.09 -18.10
CA ALA A 239 10.44 23.36 -17.70
C ALA A 239 11.58 23.74 -18.64
N GLY A 240 12.42 22.78 -19.05
CA GLY A 240 13.48 22.99 -20.03
C GLY A 240 12.97 23.43 -21.40
N LEU A 241 11.92 22.78 -21.91
CA LEU A 241 11.25 23.16 -23.15
C LEU A 241 10.64 24.58 -23.07
N SER A 242 9.99 24.88 -21.94
CA SER A 242 9.39 26.19 -21.68
C SER A 242 10.48 27.29 -21.62
N ALA A 243 11.61 27.01 -20.97
CA ALA A 243 12.75 27.93 -20.93
C ALA A 243 13.35 28.18 -22.32
N ALA A 244 13.52 27.11 -23.11
CA ALA A 244 14.02 27.25 -24.50
C ALA A 244 13.05 28.06 -25.38
N GLY A 245 11.73 27.80 -25.24
CA GLY A 245 10.70 28.57 -25.93
C GLY A 245 10.68 30.05 -25.53
N SER A 246 10.82 30.34 -24.24
CA SER A 246 10.91 31.70 -23.71
C SER A 246 12.17 32.40 -24.19
N PHE A 247 13.31 31.71 -24.22
CA PHE A 247 14.57 32.28 -24.74
C PHE A 247 14.46 32.62 -26.23
N LEU A 248 13.87 31.72 -27.04
CA LEU A 248 13.63 31.97 -28.46
C LEU A 248 12.70 33.20 -28.67
N LEU A 249 11.65 33.32 -27.86
CA LEU A 249 10.75 34.46 -27.89
C LEU A 249 11.51 35.78 -27.61
N VAL A 250 12.39 35.80 -26.61
CA VAL A 250 13.21 36.96 -26.27
C VAL A 250 14.11 37.30 -27.44
N LEU A 251 14.74 36.33 -28.11
CA LEU A 251 15.58 36.60 -29.31
C LEU A 251 14.77 37.20 -30.46
N ILE A 252 13.56 36.70 -30.74
CA ILE A 252 12.66 37.23 -31.77
C ILE A 252 12.26 38.66 -31.44
N LEU A 253 11.89 38.96 -30.20
CA LEU A 253 11.51 40.29 -29.77
C LEU A 253 12.70 41.26 -29.84
N ALA A 254 13.90 40.85 -29.45
CA ALA A 254 15.12 41.63 -29.55
C ALA A 254 15.46 41.94 -31.03
N TYR A 255 15.40 40.95 -31.92
CA TYR A 255 15.60 41.14 -33.36
C TYR A 255 14.60 42.15 -33.94
N ARG A 256 13.30 42.00 -33.65
CA ARG A 256 12.26 42.94 -34.11
C ARG A 256 12.53 44.37 -33.65
N ARG A 257 12.94 44.56 -32.39
CA ARG A 257 13.24 45.88 -31.85
C ARG A 257 14.46 46.50 -32.47
N LEU A 258 15.54 45.74 -32.67
CA LEU A 258 16.84 46.26 -33.17
C LEU A 258 16.83 46.54 -34.68
N PHE A 259 16.15 45.69 -35.45
CA PHE A 259 16.22 45.76 -36.91
C PHE A 259 14.97 46.28 -37.60
N LEU A 260 13.79 46.13 -36.98
CA LEU A 260 12.50 46.53 -37.56
C LEU A 260 11.90 47.79 -36.92
N GLY A 261 12.50 48.30 -35.84
CA GLY A 261 11.99 49.47 -35.13
C GLY A 261 10.60 49.31 -34.52
N ALA A 262 10.08 48.09 -34.47
CA ALA A 262 8.74 47.82 -34.00
C ALA A 262 8.70 47.87 -32.46
N GLU A 263 7.89 48.78 -31.90
CA GLU A 263 7.57 48.75 -30.48
C GLU A 263 6.61 47.57 -30.17
N ALA A 264 6.91 46.82 -29.15
CA ALA A 264 6.02 45.74 -28.70
C ALA A 264 4.86 46.36 -27.92
N GLU A 265 3.74 46.63 -28.60
CA GLU A 265 2.47 46.87 -27.95
C GLU A 265 2.02 45.54 -27.34
N GLY A 266 2.18 45.33 -26.05
CA GLY A 266 1.76 44.05 -25.49
C GLY A 266 2.11 43.86 -24.03
N ILE A 267 1.99 44.90 -23.21
CA ILE A 267 2.26 44.82 -21.78
C ILE A 267 1.39 43.74 -21.11
N PHE A 268 0.13 43.58 -21.53
CA PHE A 268 -0.75 42.52 -21.04
C PHE A 268 -0.28 41.12 -21.46
N THR A 269 0.17 40.95 -22.68
CA THR A 269 0.74 39.68 -23.17
C THR A 269 2.01 39.32 -22.39
N LEU A 270 2.87 40.31 -22.11
CA LEU A 270 4.09 40.11 -21.32
C LEU A 270 3.74 39.65 -19.89
N PHE A 271 2.80 40.33 -19.22
CA PHE A 271 2.36 39.93 -17.91
C PHE A 271 1.68 38.53 -17.92
N GLY A 272 0.88 38.23 -18.95
CA GLY A 272 0.27 36.90 -19.10
C GLY A 272 1.33 35.80 -19.19
N ILE A 273 2.38 35.97 -20.00
CA ILE A 273 3.48 35.03 -20.10
C ILE A 273 4.27 34.94 -18.78
N LEU A 274 4.55 36.08 -18.13
CA LEU A 274 5.22 36.11 -16.84
C LEU A 274 4.47 35.34 -15.76
N PHE A 275 3.16 35.60 -15.62
CA PHE A 275 2.34 34.89 -14.64
C PHE A 275 2.21 33.40 -14.95
N PHE A 276 2.11 33.02 -16.24
CA PHE A 276 2.11 31.62 -16.65
C PHE A 276 3.43 30.92 -16.23
N LEU A 277 4.58 31.49 -16.54
CA LEU A 277 5.88 30.93 -16.18
C LEU A 277 6.08 30.87 -14.66
N LEU A 278 5.61 31.89 -13.93
CA LEU A 278 5.64 31.90 -12.48
C LEU A 278 4.76 30.78 -11.89
N SER A 279 3.57 30.57 -12.45
CA SER A 279 2.69 29.49 -12.03
C SER A 279 3.32 28.11 -12.27
N VAL A 280 3.96 27.91 -13.42
CA VAL A 280 4.73 26.69 -13.71
C VAL A 280 5.85 26.49 -12.69
N ALA A 281 6.59 27.55 -12.35
CA ALA A 281 7.66 27.48 -11.36
C ALA A 281 7.11 27.11 -9.96
N MET A 282 5.96 27.67 -9.55
CA MET A 282 5.31 27.36 -8.28
C MET A 282 4.86 25.88 -8.20
N ILE A 283 4.36 25.31 -9.30
CA ILE A 283 4.03 23.87 -9.38
C ILE A 283 5.30 23.04 -9.17
N GLY A 284 6.42 23.43 -9.79
CA GLY A 284 7.71 22.77 -9.63
C GLY A 284 8.21 22.79 -8.18
N ILE A 285 8.12 23.94 -7.53
CA ILE A 285 8.48 24.07 -6.10
C ILE A 285 7.60 23.17 -5.25
N GLY A 286 6.30 23.10 -5.52
CA GLY A 286 5.37 22.19 -4.83
C GLY A 286 5.77 20.73 -5.00
N LEU A 287 6.12 20.32 -6.22
CA LEU A 287 6.57 18.96 -6.51
C LEU A 287 7.89 18.63 -5.79
N ILE A 288 8.88 19.53 -5.82
CA ILE A 288 10.13 19.38 -5.07
C ILE A 288 9.83 19.27 -3.57
N GLY A 289 8.94 20.12 -3.06
CA GLY A 289 8.50 20.09 -1.65
C GLY A 289 7.94 18.74 -1.24
N GLU A 290 7.17 18.08 -2.10
CA GLU A 290 6.64 16.73 -1.87
C GLU A 290 7.78 15.70 -1.72
N TYR A 291 8.76 15.69 -2.64
CA TYR A 291 9.90 14.76 -2.54
C TYR A 291 10.81 15.05 -1.34
N VAL A 292 11.04 16.32 -1.01
CA VAL A 292 11.77 16.72 0.20
C VAL A 292 11.04 16.29 1.44
N GLY A 293 9.71 16.46 1.48
CA GLY A 293 8.86 16.02 2.59
C GLY A 293 8.95 14.50 2.81
N ARG A 294 8.93 13.71 1.75
CA ARG A 294 9.11 12.25 1.80
C ARG A 294 10.50 11.86 2.31
N THR A 295 11.54 12.50 1.77
CA THR A 295 12.92 12.30 2.23
C THR A 295 13.06 12.63 3.72
N TYR A 296 12.48 13.74 4.18
CA TYR A 296 12.47 14.13 5.58
C TYR A 296 11.80 13.06 6.49
N GLN A 297 10.68 12.48 6.05
CA GLN A 297 10.00 11.42 6.79
C GLN A 297 10.90 10.18 6.93
N VAL A 298 11.61 9.79 5.88
CA VAL A 298 12.55 8.65 5.91
C VAL A 298 13.72 8.93 6.84
N VAL A 299 14.33 10.10 6.75
CA VAL A 299 15.52 10.47 7.54
C VAL A 299 15.21 10.62 9.02
N ARG A 300 13.99 11.08 9.37
CA ARG A 300 13.60 11.32 10.76
C ARG A 300 13.53 10.07 11.63
N ALA A 301 13.53 8.86 11.05
CA ALA A 301 13.61 7.55 11.72
C ALA A 301 12.76 7.44 13.02
N ARG A 302 11.52 7.92 13.01
CA ARG A 302 10.60 7.73 14.15
C ARG A 302 10.15 6.28 14.23
N GLN A 303 9.93 5.79 15.45
CA GLN A 303 9.24 4.52 15.63
C GLN A 303 7.92 4.56 14.86
N ARG A 304 7.72 3.54 14.02
CA ARG A 304 6.55 3.46 13.12
C ARG A 304 5.26 3.23 13.88
N TYR A 305 5.33 2.52 14.99
CA TYR A 305 4.24 2.16 15.89
C TYR A 305 4.80 1.84 17.27
N HIS A 306 3.96 1.82 18.28
CA HIS A 306 4.31 1.41 19.63
C HIS A 306 3.40 0.24 20.05
N VAL A 307 4.02 -0.91 20.29
CA VAL A 307 3.34 -2.10 20.81
C VAL A 307 3.15 -1.95 22.30
N ARG A 308 1.92 -2.02 22.77
CA ARG A 308 1.58 -2.00 24.19
C ARG A 308 1.84 -3.36 24.83
N GLU A 309 1.35 -4.42 24.18
CA GLU A 309 1.54 -5.80 24.63
C GLU A 309 1.48 -6.79 23.44
N THR A 310 2.03 -7.96 23.67
CA THR A 310 1.96 -9.08 22.71
C THR A 310 1.51 -10.32 23.47
N LEU A 311 0.45 -10.95 22.98
CA LEU A 311 -0.02 -12.24 23.49
C LEU A 311 0.52 -13.34 22.59
N GLU A 312 1.40 -14.15 23.14
CA GLU A 312 1.95 -15.34 22.46
C GLU A 312 2.33 -16.39 23.49
N THR A 313 2.17 -17.65 23.12
CA THR A 313 2.67 -18.75 23.93
C THR A 313 4.20 -18.75 23.86
N LYS A 314 4.87 -18.61 25.00
CA LYS A 314 6.32 -18.77 25.08
C LYS A 314 6.66 -20.16 24.60
N SER A 315 7.45 -20.30 23.55
CA SER A 315 8.08 -21.57 23.23
C SER A 315 9.00 -21.94 24.41
N GLU A 316 8.76 -23.09 25.06
CA GLU A 316 9.68 -23.67 26.02
C GLU A 316 11.02 -23.91 25.31
N GLY A 317 11.93 -22.97 25.39
CA GLY A 317 13.24 -23.09 24.70
C GLY A 317 14.17 -21.89 24.74
N SER A 318 13.90 -20.88 25.58
CA SER A 318 14.91 -19.82 25.83
C SER A 318 15.07 -19.58 27.33
N GLN A 319 15.82 -20.45 27.96
CA GLN A 319 16.61 -20.19 29.17
C GLN A 319 18.07 -20.08 28.77
#